data_e21d79bfd52fb03e05cb7781490db48f
#
_entry.id   e21d79bfd52fb03e05cb7781490db48f
#
_cell.length_a   1.000
_cell.length_b   1.000
_cell.length_c   1.000
_cell.angle_alpha   90.00
_cell.angle_beta   90.00
_cell.angle_gamma   90.00
#
_symmetry.space_group_name_H-M   'P 1'
#
loop_
_entity.id
_entity.type
_entity.pdbx_description
1 polymer ?
#
loop_
_entity_poly.entity_id
_entity_poly.type
_entity_poly.pdbx_seq_one_letter_code
_entity_poly.pdbx_strand_id
1 'polypeptide(L)'
;MGVRPVLPVRLPADLANVTPGKLPPGLLRPIRPYGHLHWLAADAYHAMRRQALDDGVRPFKPTSAHDAYRPLHTQLRGFLARYTTDPIPNSKSIRMYNGKRWYLKPGQAPMLPPGLGFHPLGLAVDIWGASGDRLQWLEANAVSFGWSWEFTSGAEPWHL
;
A
#
# COMPACT_ATOMS: atom_id res chain seq x y z
N MET A 1 -17.86 13.42 6.52
CA MET A 1 -16.62 12.76 6.06
C MET A 1 -15.60 12.86 7.18
N GLY A 2 -15.06 11.72 7.58
CA GLY A 2 -14.00 11.68 8.56
C GLY A 2 -12.70 12.28 8.01
N VAL A 3 -11.90 12.87 8.88
CA VAL A 3 -10.55 13.29 8.54
C VAL A 3 -9.66 12.06 8.62
N ARG A 4 -8.91 11.76 7.55
CA ARG A 4 -7.93 10.69 7.54
C ARG A 4 -6.62 11.21 8.11
N PRO A 5 -6.20 10.72 9.28
CA PRO A 5 -4.93 11.15 9.83
C PRO A 5 -3.76 10.68 8.97
N VAL A 6 -2.83 11.60 8.71
CA VAL A 6 -1.56 11.30 8.07
C VAL A 6 -0.48 11.44 9.13
N LEU A 7 0.07 10.31 9.54
CA LEU A 7 1.12 10.26 10.57
C LEU A 7 2.45 9.87 9.94
N PRO A 8 3.57 10.39 10.45
CA PRO A 8 4.88 9.99 9.98
C PRO A 8 5.11 8.50 10.14
N VAL A 9 5.58 7.84 9.08
CA VAL A 9 5.99 6.44 9.12
C VAL A 9 7.38 6.35 9.77
N ARG A 10 7.48 5.57 10.84
CA ARG A 10 8.78 5.23 11.44
C ARG A 10 9.31 3.98 10.77
N LEU A 11 10.45 4.12 10.11
CA LEU A 11 11.10 2.99 9.46
C LEU A 11 11.68 2.06 10.52
N PRO A 12 11.28 0.77 10.57
CA PRO A 12 11.91 -0.21 11.45
C PRO A 12 13.41 -0.30 11.19
N ALA A 13 14.20 -0.48 12.26
CA ALA A 13 15.66 -0.49 12.15
C ALA A 13 16.20 -1.60 11.24
N ASP A 14 15.52 -2.74 11.19
CA ASP A 14 15.89 -3.87 10.33
C ASP A 14 15.60 -3.64 8.83
N LEU A 15 14.93 -2.54 8.48
CA LEU A 15 14.72 -2.12 7.10
C LEU A 15 15.74 -1.08 6.60
N ALA A 16 16.64 -0.62 7.46
CA ALA A 16 17.56 0.49 7.11
C ALA A 16 18.48 0.18 5.92
N ASN A 17 18.86 -1.08 5.75
CA ASN A 17 19.82 -1.51 4.71
C ASN A 17 19.24 -2.52 3.72
N VAL A 18 17.91 -2.65 3.65
CA VAL A 18 17.27 -3.55 2.70
C VAL A 18 16.93 -2.84 1.40
N THR A 19 16.94 -3.58 0.30
CA THR A 19 16.44 -3.09 -0.98
C THR A 19 14.92 -3.19 -0.98
N PRO A 20 14.18 -2.08 -1.19
CA PRO A 20 12.72 -2.13 -1.29
C PRO A 20 12.28 -3.12 -2.38
N GLY A 21 11.31 -3.96 -2.05
CA GLY A 21 10.82 -5.02 -2.94
C GLY A 21 11.66 -6.30 -2.95
N LYS A 22 12.77 -6.32 -2.21
CA LYS A 22 13.65 -7.48 -2.05
C LYS A 22 13.92 -7.76 -0.58
N LEU A 23 12.88 -7.73 0.24
CA LEU A 23 13.01 -8.01 1.67
C LEU A 23 13.43 -9.47 1.90
N PRO A 24 14.38 -9.71 2.83
CA PRO A 24 14.68 -11.07 3.27
C PRO A 24 13.40 -11.75 3.80
N PRO A 25 13.16 -13.03 3.47
CA PRO A 25 11.97 -13.75 3.93
C PRO A 25 11.80 -13.75 5.45
N GLY A 26 12.88 -13.69 6.21
CA GLY A 26 12.86 -13.60 7.67
C GLY A 26 12.21 -12.34 8.24
N LEU A 27 12.11 -11.27 7.45
CA LEU A 27 11.46 -10.03 7.86
C LEU A 27 9.97 -10.00 7.52
N LEU A 28 9.48 -10.97 6.75
CA LEU A 28 8.09 -11.03 6.30
C LEU A 28 7.29 -12.04 7.11
N ARG A 29 6.02 -11.71 7.34
CA ARG A 29 5.05 -12.63 7.95
C ARG A 29 3.80 -12.67 7.10
N PRO A 30 3.19 -13.85 6.93
CA PRO A 30 1.91 -13.97 6.24
C PRO A 30 0.82 -13.24 7.02
N ILE A 31 -0.12 -12.67 6.29
CA ILE A 31 -1.30 -12.04 6.86
C ILE A 31 -2.58 -12.73 6.35
N ARG A 32 -3.65 -12.62 7.13
CA ARG A 32 -4.93 -13.20 6.78
C ARG A 32 -5.75 -12.28 5.89
N PRO A 33 -6.44 -12.78 4.88
CA PRO A 33 -6.47 -14.18 4.42
C PRO A 33 -5.33 -14.54 3.47
N TYR A 34 -4.57 -13.57 2.99
CA TYR A 34 -3.45 -13.74 2.06
C TYR A 34 -2.53 -12.51 2.10
N GLY A 35 -1.36 -12.63 1.52
CA GLY A 35 -0.34 -11.57 1.47
C GLY A 35 0.65 -11.67 2.61
N HIS A 36 1.62 -10.77 2.59
CA HIS A 36 2.69 -10.67 3.59
C HIS A 36 2.91 -9.21 3.95
N LEU A 37 3.39 -8.97 5.16
CA LEU A 37 3.86 -7.67 5.62
C LEU A 37 5.17 -7.86 6.40
N HIS A 38 5.91 -6.76 6.59
CA HIS A 38 6.97 -6.72 7.59
C HIS A 38 6.40 -7.17 8.93
N TRP A 39 7.17 -7.93 9.70
CA TRP A 39 6.64 -8.59 10.90
C TRP A 39 5.94 -7.65 11.90
N LEU A 40 6.46 -6.43 12.10
CA LEU A 40 5.79 -5.43 12.95
C LEU A 40 4.45 -4.98 12.36
N ALA A 41 4.41 -4.70 11.06
CA ALA A 41 3.19 -4.32 10.37
C ALA A 41 2.18 -5.47 10.32
N ALA A 42 2.65 -6.70 10.19
CA ALA A 42 1.79 -7.89 10.24
C ALA A 42 1.10 -8.03 11.60
N ASP A 43 1.82 -7.84 12.70
CA ASP A 43 1.25 -7.87 14.05
C ASP A 43 0.19 -6.78 14.23
N ALA A 44 0.50 -5.56 13.79
CA ALA A 44 -0.42 -4.42 13.83
C ALA A 44 -1.66 -4.67 12.96
N TYR A 45 -1.48 -5.23 11.77
CA TYR A 45 -2.60 -5.59 10.89
C TYR A 45 -3.51 -6.65 11.53
N HIS A 46 -2.95 -7.69 12.12
CA HIS A 46 -3.75 -8.74 12.74
C HIS A 46 -4.54 -8.22 13.94
N ALA A 47 -3.96 -7.32 14.74
CA ALA A 47 -4.68 -6.68 15.84
C ALA A 47 -5.86 -5.85 15.32
N MET A 48 -5.62 -5.04 14.29
CA MET A 48 -6.66 -4.23 13.64
C MET A 48 -7.76 -5.12 13.04
N ARG A 49 -7.37 -6.15 12.29
CA ARG A 49 -8.32 -7.07 11.67
C ARG A 49 -9.19 -7.78 12.70
N ARG A 50 -8.61 -8.24 13.78
CA ARG A 50 -9.36 -8.91 14.85
C ARG A 50 -10.44 -7.99 15.42
N GLN A 51 -10.09 -6.76 15.75
CA GLN A 51 -11.05 -5.79 16.25
C GLN A 51 -12.13 -5.47 15.20
N ALA A 52 -11.75 -5.28 13.95
CA ALA A 52 -12.72 -5.03 12.88
C ALA A 52 -13.75 -6.17 12.75
N LEU A 53 -13.28 -7.41 12.79
CA LEU A 53 -14.16 -8.58 12.73
C LEU A 53 -15.08 -8.67 13.96
N ASP A 54 -14.58 -8.36 15.14
CA ASP A 54 -15.36 -8.31 16.37
C ASP A 54 -16.44 -7.22 16.34
N ASP A 55 -16.12 -6.09 15.72
CA ASP A 55 -17.05 -4.98 15.51
C ASP A 55 -18.01 -5.20 14.32
N GLY A 56 -17.96 -6.36 13.68
CA GLY A 56 -18.86 -6.73 12.59
C GLY A 56 -18.46 -6.22 11.21
N VAL A 57 -17.26 -5.68 11.06
CA VAL A 57 -16.73 -5.26 9.74
C VAL A 57 -16.17 -6.48 9.01
N ARG A 58 -17.00 -7.08 8.17
CA ARG A 58 -16.69 -8.34 7.48
C ARG A 58 -17.03 -8.24 5.98
N PRO A 59 -16.19 -8.77 5.09
CA PRO A 59 -14.84 -9.24 5.34
C PRO A 59 -13.87 -8.07 5.63
N PHE A 60 -12.75 -8.36 6.28
CA PHE A 60 -11.65 -7.41 6.46
C PHE A 60 -10.38 -8.04 5.92
N LYS A 61 -9.88 -7.52 4.80
CA LYS A 61 -8.80 -8.15 4.02
C LYS A 61 -8.11 -7.15 3.10
N PRO A 62 -6.86 -7.44 2.66
CA PRO A 62 -6.27 -6.71 1.55
C PRO A 62 -7.07 -6.93 0.25
N THR A 63 -6.97 -6.01 -0.68
CA THR A 63 -7.62 -6.13 -1.99
C THR A 63 -7.08 -7.35 -2.76
N SER A 64 -5.76 -7.57 -2.71
CA SER A 64 -5.10 -8.77 -3.24
C SER A 64 -3.85 -9.11 -2.43
N ALA A 65 -3.23 -10.24 -2.71
CA ALA A 65 -2.02 -10.66 -2.01
C ALA A 65 -0.85 -9.65 -2.16
N HIS A 66 -0.75 -8.96 -3.28
CA HIS A 66 0.28 -7.95 -3.53
C HIS A 66 -0.14 -6.52 -3.17
N ASP A 67 -1.31 -6.36 -2.60
CA ASP A 67 -1.77 -5.09 -2.00
C ASP A 67 -1.41 -4.99 -0.51
N ALA A 68 -0.39 -5.71 -0.12
CA ALA A 68 0.37 -5.66 1.12
C ALA A 68 1.85 -5.52 0.74
N TYR A 69 2.73 -6.45 1.13
CA TYR A 69 4.08 -6.46 0.58
C TYR A 69 4.06 -6.74 -0.93
N ARG A 70 4.76 -5.89 -1.67
CA ARG A 70 4.85 -6.02 -3.13
C ARG A 70 6.29 -6.22 -3.53
N PRO A 71 6.66 -7.43 -4.03
CA PRO A 71 8.00 -7.68 -4.54
C PRO A 71 8.35 -6.77 -5.72
N LEU A 72 9.63 -6.47 -5.87
CA LEU A 72 10.11 -5.56 -6.90
C LEU A 72 9.69 -5.98 -8.32
N HIS A 73 9.78 -7.27 -8.63
CA HIS A 73 9.39 -7.78 -9.96
C HIS A 73 7.89 -7.60 -10.23
N THR A 74 7.04 -7.70 -9.21
CA THR A 74 5.60 -7.44 -9.34
C THR A 74 5.34 -5.97 -9.56
N GLN A 75 6.03 -5.10 -8.83
CA GLN A 75 5.91 -3.65 -8.98
C GLN A 75 6.41 -3.20 -10.37
N LEU A 76 7.53 -3.75 -10.84
CA LEU A 76 8.06 -3.48 -12.17
C LEU A 76 7.07 -3.90 -13.26
N ARG A 77 6.50 -5.10 -13.16
CA ARG A 77 5.51 -5.60 -14.12
C ARG A 77 4.29 -4.67 -14.19
N GLY A 78 3.77 -4.26 -13.05
CA GLY A 78 2.64 -3.32 -12.98
C GLY A 78 2.98 -1.96 -13.58
N PHE A 79 4.19 -1.46 -13.34
CA PHE A 79 4.65 -0.19 -13.89
C PHE A 79 4.79 -0.26 -15.42
N LEU A 80 5.42 -1.29 -15.95
CA LEU A 80 5.59 -1.46 -17.40
C LEU A 80 4.26 -1.69 -18.14
N ALA A 81 3.26 -2.24 -17.46
CA ALA A 81 1.92 -2.38 -18.03
C ALA A 81 1.19 -1.04 -18.15
N ARG A 82 1.51 -0.06 -17.29
CA ARG A 82 0.80 1.21 -17.19
C ARG A 82 1.51 2.38 -17.84
N TYR A 83 2.83 2.34 -17.91
CA TYR A 83 3.66 3.44 -18.40
C TYR A 83 4.45 3.06 -19.63
N THR A 84 4.76 4.06 -20.45
CA THR A 84 5.60 3.93 -21.65
C THR A 84 6.60 5.07 -21.74
N THR A 85 7.73 4.83 -22.35
CA THR A 85 8.70 5.89 -22.69
C THR A 85 8.30 6.70 -23.92
N ASP A 86 7.32 6.20 -24.70
CA ASP A 86 6.80 6.94 -25.84
C ASP A 86 5.97 8.14 -25.34
N PRO A 87 6.31 9.37 -25.74
CA PRO A 87 5.59 10.55 -25.28
C PRO A 87 4.10 10.48 -25.55
N ILE A 88 3.30 10.75 -24.52
CA ILE A 88 1.85 10.83 -24.61
C ILE A 88 1.43 12.26 -24.25
N PRO A 89 0.90 13.05 -25.20
CA PRO A 89 0.39 14.39 -24.91
C PRO A 89 -0.70 14.34 -23.83
N ASN A 90 -0.63 15.27 -22.85
CA ASN A 90 -1.60 15.37 -21.77
C ASN A 90 -1.74 14.09 -20.92
N SER A 91 -0.66 13.31 -20.80
CA SER A 91 -0.65 12.18 -19.90
C SER A 91 -0.96 12.62 -18.47
N LYS A 92 -1.84 11.89 -17.78
CA LYS A 92 -2.29 12.22 -16.41
C LYS A 92 -1.19 12.04 -15.35
N SER A 93 -0.13 11.32 -15.68
CA SER A 93 0.98 11.09 -14.76
C SER A 93 2.26 10.86 -15.55
N ILE A 94 3.33 11.51 -15.10
CA ILE A 94 4.66 11.35 -15.66
C ILE A 94 5.59 10.96 -14.52
N ARG A 95 6.41 9.94 -14.72
CA ARG A 95 7.36 9.41 -13.74
C ARG A 95 8.75 9.33 -14.34
N MET A 96 9.75 9.57 -13.50
CA MET A 96 11.15 9.31 -13.85
C MET A 96 11.56 7.94 -13.32
N TYR A 97 12.09 7.09 -14.19
CA TYR A 97 12.58 5.77 -13.83
C TYR A 97 13.71 5.35 -14.77
N ASN A 98 14.81 4.84 -14.21
CA ASN A 98 16.02 4.47 -14.98
C ASN A 98 16.54 5.59 -15.89
N GLY A 99 16.52 6.84 -15.39
CA GLY A 99 16.98 7.99 -16.14
C GLY A 99 16.12 8.39 -17.33
N LYS A 100 14.95 7.79 -17.48
CA LYS A 100 14.00 8.06 -18.56
C LYS A 100 12.70 8.61 -18.01
N ARG A 101 11.99 9.37 -18.87
CA ARG A 101 10.65 9.85 -18.59
C ARG A 101 9.65 8.82 -19.09
N TRP A 102 8.71 8.49 -18.20
CA TRP A 102 7.64 7.51 -18.46
C TRP A 102 6.28 8.19 -18.38
N TYR A 103 5.43 7.87 -19.32
CA TYR A 103 4.09 8.47 -19.47
C TYR A 103 3.02 7.43 -19.16
N LEU A 104 2.03 7.82 -18.36
CA LEU A 104 0.90 6.95 -18.05
C LEU A 104 0.04 6.77 -19.30
N LYS A 105 -0.20 5.52 -19.66
CA LYS A 105 -1.09 5.14 -20.77
C LYS A 105 -2.53 5.52 -20.45
N PRO A 106 -3.35 5.85 -21.47
CA PRO A 106 -4.77 6.14 -21.27
C PRO A 106 -5.50 4.99 -20.58
N GLY A 107 -6.43 5.34 -19.67
CA GLY A 107 -7.25 4.36 -18.95
C GLY A 107 -6.54 3.62 -17.81
N GLN A 108 -5.27 3.90 -17.55
CA GLN A 108 -4.54 3.29 -16.46
C GLN A 108 -4.57 4.14 -15.19
N ALA A 109 -4.50 3.49 -14.03
CA ALA A 109 -4.33 4.17 -12.76
C ALA A 109 -2.84 4.49 -12.52
N PRO A 110 -2.50 5.68 -12.00
CA PRO A 110 -1.12 6.00 -11.64
C PRO A 110 -0.54 5.06 -10.60
N MET A 111 0.76 4.85 -10.67
CA MET A 111 1.52 4.17 -9.62
C MET A 111 2.93 4.76 -9.52
N LEU A 112 3.59 4.50 -8.39
CA LEU A 112 4.97 4.90 -8.20
C LEU A 112 5.93 4.02 -9.01
N PRO A 113 7.10 4.55 -9.39
CA PRO A 113 8.16 3.74 -9.98
C PRO A 113 8.57 2.58 -9.04
N PRO A 114 9.10 1.48 -9.61
CA PRO A 114 9.55 0.35 -8.81
C PRO A 114 10.54 0.74 -7.71
N GLY A 115 10.37 0.19 -6.53
CA GLY A 115 11.21 0.44 -5.36
C GLY A 115 10.79 1.64 -4.52
N LEU A 116 9.82 2.43 -4.96
CA LEU A 116 9.31 3.57 -4.19
C LEU A 116 8.00 3.24 -3.48
N GLY A 117 7.71 4.01 -2.42
CA GLY A 117 6.53 3.83 -1.58
C GLY A 117 6.74 2.80 -0.48
N PHE A 118 5.66 2.46 0.24
CA PHE A 118 5.73 1.61 1.43
C PHE A 118 5.35 0.15 1.17
N HIS A 119 4.65 -0.17 0.10
CA HIS A 119 4.37 -1.55 -0.28
C HIS A 119 5.65 -2.39 -0.47
N PRO A 120 6.71 -1.90 -1.13
CA PRO A 120 7.94 -2.68 -1.27
C PRO A 120 8.73 -2.84 0.01
N LEU A 121 8.37 -2.13 1.08
CA LEU A 121 8.94 -2.28 2.42
C LEU A 121 8.09 -3.16 3.35
N GLY A 122 6.93 -3.62 2.89
CA GLY A 122 5.99 -4.38 3.71
C GLY A 122 5.31 -3.54 4.79
N LEU A 123 5.23 -2.22 4.59
CA LEU A 123 4.66 -1.27 5.56
C LEU A 123 3.35 -0.63 5.10
N ALA A 124 2.80 -1.05 3.97
CA ALA A 124 1.52 -0.58 3.47
C ALA A 124 0.58 -1.74 3.16
N VAL A 125 -0.71 -1.49 3.34
CA VAL A 125 -1.78 -2.43 2.98
C VAL A 125 -2.95 -1.66 2.38
N ASP A 126 -3.47 -2.18 1.27
CA ASP A 126 -4.69 -1.66 0.64
C ASP A 126 -5.87 -2.50 1.09
N ILE A 127 -6.77 -1.90 1.85
CA ILE A 127 -7.94 -2.59 2.42
C ILE A 127 -9.06 -2.66 1.38
N TRP A 128 -9.54 -3.86 1.13
CA TRP A 128 -10.65 -4.11 0.21
C TRP A 128 -11.92 -3.39 0.67
N GLY A 129 -12.60 -2.78 -0.31
CA GLY A 129 -13.90 -2.15 -0.07
C GLY A 129 -13.85 -0.99 0.93
N ALA A 130 -12.78 -0.19 0.92
CA ALA A 130 -12.63 0.97 1.80
C ALA A 130 -13.57 2.11 1.40
N SER A 131 -14.84 1.90 1.65
CA SER A 131 -15.94 2.85 1.44
C SER A 131 -17.05 2.59 2.47
N GLY A 132 -18.00 3.52 2.60
CA GLY A 132 -19.13 3.35 3.51
C GLY A 132 -18.70 3.01 4.94
N ASP A 133 -19.39 2.07 5.57
CA ASP A 133 -19.17 1.70 6.97
C ASP A 133 -17.76 1.19 7.24
N ARG A 134 -17.15 0.48 6.31
CA ARG A 134 -15.77 -0.01 6.47
C ARG A 134 -14.77 1.15 6.50
N LEU A 135 -14.93 2.14 5.63
CA LEU A 135 -14.09 3.33 5.66
C LEU A 135 -14.29 4.13 6.94
N GLN A 136 -15.53 4.30 7.38
CA GLN A 136 -15.83 4.99 8.65
C GLN A 136 -15.17 4.28 9.83
N TRP A 137 -15.22 2.95 9.85
CA TRP A 137 -14.55 2.17 10.88
C TRP A 137 -13.03 2.38 10.86
N LEU A 138 -12.42 2.37 9.67
CA LEU A 138 -10.98 2.62 9.50
C LEU A 138 -10.62 4.03 9.99
N GLU A 139 -11.38 5.05 9.60
CA GLU A 139 -11.16 6.44 10.02
C GLU A 139 -11.21 6.60 11.54
N ALA A 140 -12.08 5.85 12.20
CA ALA A 140 -12.23 5.90 13.65
C ALA A 140 -11.18 5.09 14.41
N ASN A 141 -10.64 4.01 13.84
CA ASN A 141 -9.91 3.01 14.60
C ASN A 141 -8.47 2.75 14.13
N ALA A 142 -8.14 2.94 12.85
CA ALA A 142 -6.86 2.50 12.30
C ALA A 142 -5.63 3.04 13.04
N VAL A 143 -5.66 4.30 13.46
CA VAL A 143 -4.54 4.94 14.18
C VAL A 143 -4.24 4.25 15.50
N SER A 144 -5.26 3.75 16.19
CA SER A 144 -5.08 3.01 17.45
C SER A 144 -4.28 1.73 17.27
N PHE A 145 -4.20 1.21 16.06
CA PHE A 145 -3.43 0.02 15.69
C PHE A 145 -2.13 0.35 14.95
N GLY A 146 -1.75 1.64 14.90
CA GLY A 146 -0.51 2.06 14.25
C GLY A 146 -0.62 2.29 12.74
N TRP A 147 -1.86 2.30 12.19
CA TRP A 147 -2.10 2.53 10.76
C TRP A 147 -2.62 3.93 10.51
N SER A 148 -2.11 4.56 9.46
CA SER A 148 -2.57 5.89 9.02
C SER A 148 -2.54 5.96 7.50
N TRP A 149 -3.11 7.02 6.95
CA TRP A 149 -3.06 7.26 5.50
C TRP A 149 -1.79 8.02 5.11
N GLU A 150 -1.35 7.82 3.89
CA GLU A 150 -0.22 8.56 3.32
C GLU A 150 -0.65 9.93 2.79
N PHE A 151 -1.91 10.04 2.35
CA PHE A 151 -2.45 11.24 1.74
C PHE A 151 -3.69 11.73 2.48
N THR A 152 -3.80 13.06 2.67
CA THR A 152 -4.99 13.71 3.23
C THR A 152 -6.13 13.78 2.21
N SER A 153 -5.81 13.75 0.91
CA SER A 153 -6.81 13.77 -0.15
C SER A 153 -7.59 12.45 -0.20
N GLY A 154 -8.84 12.49 -0.65
CA GLY A 154 -9.69 11.32 -0.78
C GLY A 154 -9.33 10.34 -1.89
N ALA A 155 -8.17 10.48 -2.53
CA ALA A 155 -7.82 9.73 -3.73
C ALA A 155 -7.61 8.23 -3.50
N GLU A 156 -7.07 7.84 -2.33
CA GLU A 156 -6.76 6.45 -2.01
C GLU A 156 -7.22 6.09 -0.59
N PRO A 157 -8.54 5.98 -0.36
CA PRO A 157 -9.07 5.67 0.98
C PRO A 157 -8.67 4.29 1.50
N TRP A 158 -8.30 3.38 0.62
CA TRP A 158 -7.87 2.02 0.95
C TRP A 158 -6.41 1.93 1.40
N HIS A 159 -5.58 2.92 1.08
CA HIS A 159 -4.12 2.86 1.25
C HIS A 159 -3.69 3.30 2.64
N LEU A 160 -3.34 2.33 3.50
CA LEU A 160 -2.83 2.53 4.86
C LEU A 160 -1.38 2.07 4.97
#